data_2e9c23ff01448d09560620414873386e
#
_entry.id   2e9c23ff01448d09560620414873386e
#
_cell.length_a   1.000
_cell.length_b   1.000
_cell.length_c   1.000
_cell.angle_alpha   90.00
_cell.angle_beta   90.00
_cell.angle_gamma   90.00
#
_symmetry.space_group_name_H-M   'P 1'
#
loop_
_entity.id
_entity.type
_entity.pdbx_description
1 polymer ?
#
loop_
_entity_poly.entity_id
_entity_poly.type
_entity_poly.pdbx_seq_one_letter_code
_entity_poly.pdbx_strand_id
1 'polypeptide(L)'
;MFMRTDDTGALARQPSGKPVRNSGDRFRPQGTEASKWKQRAFSVVKGFTTPLLPEDFIDLVDPLKTSTILRGRVQQIVRETEDAITVVIQPGRTWKGHKPGQYTRIGVDINGIRLWRAYSITSGPRTDGLIAVTVKALTGGAVSTYLHEHLREGQIVQMEQAEGDFVLPDNLDKPVLLLTGGSGITPAMGILRHTVGAQQDLDVVMLHSAPRPEDVIFATELHDLAQQGRLTLLERHTDTHGMLDPVELDSLVPDWRERQTFACGPAGMLEMLEEHWEREGRRDQLIVEQFRPKLVEPGEGGTVHFTEIDKELECDGARPILDIGEEAGVLMPSGCRMGICYGCVLPMREGAVRDLRTGEVTQALEGDNVLVQTCISAAAGKCEIVL
;
A
#
# COMPACT_ATOMS: atom_id res chain seq x y z
N MET A 1 -29.37 -49.97 -42.39
CA MET A 1 -29.12 -51.41 -42.25
C MET A 1 -28.75 -51.61 -40.80
N PHE A 2 -29.78 -51.85 -39.93
CA PHE A 2 -30.03 -53.02 -39.14
C PHE A 2 -28.81 -53.47 -38.28
N MET A 3 -28.87 -53.72 -37.03
CA MET A 3 -29.80 -54.11 -35.94
C MET A 3 -29.05 -53.94 -34.60
N ARG A 4 -29.65 -53.42 -33.51
CA ARG A 4 -30.33 -54.17 -32.42
C ARG A 4 -29.52 -55.39 -31.94
N THR A 5 -29.27 -55.61 -30.65
CA THR A 5 -30.07 -55.92 -29.45
C THR A 5 -29.11 -56.12 -28.30
N ASP A 6 -29.39 -55.86 -27.11
CA ASP A 6 -30.24 -56.20 -25.94
C ASP A 6 -29.32 -56.57 -24.76
N ASP A 7 -29.50 -55.89 -23.69
CA ASP A 7 -30.15 -56.27 -22.44
C ASP A 7 -29.54 -57.46 -21.69
N THR A 8 -29.04 -57.21 -20.50
CA THR A 8 -29.39 -57.96 -19.28
C THR A 8 -28.77 -57.29 -18.05
N GLY A 9 -29.66 -56.97 -17.13
CA GLY A 9 -29.38 -56.43 -15.81
C GLY A 9 -28.77 -57.46 -14.83
N ALA A 10 -28.00 -56.92 -13.90
CA ALA A 10 -27.74 -57.59 -12.64
C ALA A 10 -27.67 -56.53 -11.52
N LEU A 11 -28.71 -56.55 -10.70
CA LEU A 11 -28.77 -55.93 -9.36
C LEU A 11 -27.69 -56.51 -8.45
N ALA A 12 -26.73 -55.75 -8.06
CA ALA A 12 -25.80 -56.11 -6.99
C ALA A 12 -26.02 -55.22 -5.77
N ARG A 13 -26.26 -55.86 -4.67
CA ARG A 13 -26.62 -55.37 -3.34
C ARG A 13 -25.59 -54.41 -2.77
N GLN A 14 -26.08 -53.31 -2.16
CA GLN A 14 -25.31 -52.46 -1.25
C GLN A 14 -24.88 -53.20 0.01
N PRO A 15 -23.65 -53.05 0.47
CA PRO A 15 -23.28 -53.37 1.86
C PRO A 15 -23.46 -52.11 2.72
N SER A 16 -24.14 -52.29 3.83
CA SER A 16 -24.33 -51.35 4.92
C SER A 16 -22.99 -50.84 5.46
N GLY A 17 -22.64 -49.62 5.13
CA GLY A 17 -21.47 -48.91 5.67
C GLY A 17 -21.79 -48.21 6.98
N LYS A 18 -21.01 -48.50 8.01
CA LYS A 18 -20.99 -47.83 9.30
C LYS A 18 -20.64 -46.36 9.10
N PRO A 19 -21.11 -45.41 9.96
CA PRO A 19 -20.81 -43.99 9.81
C PRO A 19 -19.33 -43.72 9.99
N VAL A 20 -18.73 -43.07 8.99
CA VAL A 20 -17.35 -42.56 9.04
C VAL A 20 -17.30 -41.44 10.10
N ARG A 21 -16.54 -41.68 11.15
CA ARG A 21 -16.18 -40.66 12.12
C ARG A 21 -15.40 -39.55 11.42
N ASN A 22 -15.96 -38.35 11.43
CA ASN A 22 -15.35 -37.13 10.95
C ASN A 22 -14.09 -36.79 11.79
N SER A 23 -12.90 -36.98 11.24
CA SER A 23 -11.61 -36.71 11.89
C SER A 23 -11.21 -35.19 11.78
N GLY A 24 -12.17 -34.31 12.01
CA GLY A 24 -12.01 -32.86 11.96
C GLY A 24 -11.61 -32.16 13.27
N ASP A 25 -11.27 -32.91 14.31
CA ASP A 25 -11.01 -32.33 15.64
C ASP A 25 -9.58 -32.59 16.15
N ARG A 26 -8.57 -32.28 15.36
CA ARG A 26 -7.18 -32.27 15.83
C ARG A 26 -6.45 -31.03 15.33
N PHE A 27 -6.73 -29.89 15.94
CA PHE A 27 -5.79 -28.75 16.10
C PHE A 27 -6.54 -27.59 16.81
N ARG A 28 -6.99 -27.85 18.05
CA ARG A 28 -7.10 -26.76 19.03
C ARG A 28 -5.75 -26.68 19.73
N PRO A 29 -5.00 -25.58 19.63
CA PRO A 29 -3.86 -25.39 20.50
C PRO A 29 -4.41 -25.32 21.93
N GLN A 30 -4.03 -26.29 22.76
CA GLN A 30 -4.27 -26.24 24.19
C GLN A 30 -3.48 -25.03 24.72
N GLY A 31 -4.17 -23.93 25.02
CA GLY A 31 -3.58 -22.79 25.68
C GLY A 31 -2.96 -23.26 26.98
N THR A 32 -1.65 -23.07 27.13
CA THR A 32 -0.92 -23.40 28.35
C THR A 32 -1.59 -22.74 29.56
N GLU A 33 -1.53 -23.36 30.75
CA GLU A 33 -2.13 -22.82 31.98
C GLU A 33 -1.68 -21.38 32.26
N ALA A 34 -0.47 -21.03 31.86
CA ALA A 34 0.06 -19.66 31.89
C ALA A 34 -0.76 -18.67 31.05
N SER A 35 -1.37 -19.10 29.93
CA SER A 35 -2.26 -18.27 29.11
C SER A 35 -3.61 -18.01 29.80
N LYS A 36 -4.16 -19.04 30.45
CA LYS A 36 -5.44 -18.95 31.19
C LYS A 36 -5.30 -18.08 32.43
N TRP A 37 -4.17 -18.14 33.11
CA TRP A 37 -3.90 -17.29 34.28
C TRP A 37 -3.77 -15.82 33.92
N LYS A 38 -3.05 -15.52 32.80
CA LYS A 38 -2.96 -14.16 32.25
C LYS A 38 -4.34 -13.60 31.86
N GLN A 39 -5.19 -14.39 31.23
CA GLN A 39 -6.55 -13.99 30.88
C GLN A 39 -7.43 -13.73 32.11
N ARG A 40 -7.32 -14.56 33.16
CA ARG A 40 -8.04 -14.35 34.43
C ARG A 40 -7.53 -13.15 35.18
N ALA A 41 -6.22 -12.95 35.27
CA ALA A 41 -5.64 -11.77 35.89
C ALA A 41 -6.10 -10.47 35.19
N PHE A 42 -6.13 -10.51 33.84
CA PHE A 42 -6.57 -9.38 33.02
C PHE A 42 -8.07 -9.07 33.22
N SER A 43 -8.92 -10.08 33.37
CA SER A 43 -10.36 -9.87 33.63
C SER A 43 -10.64 -9.30 35.03
N VAL A 44 -9.82 -9.65 36.03
CA VAL A 44 -9.92 -9.07 37.37
C VAL A 44 -9.48 -7.62 37.36
N VAL A 45 -8.38 -7.29 36.70
CA VAL A 45 -7.90 -5.90 36.58
C VAL A 45 -8.92 -5.03 35.85
N LYS A 46 -9.59 -5.54 34.79
CA LYS A 46 -10.69 -4.82 34.13
C LYS A 46 -11.80 -4.37 35.07
N GLY A 47 -12.14 -5.19 36.07
CA GLY A 47 -13.19 -4.85 37.05
C GLY A 47 -12.83 -3.69 37.96
N PHE A 48 -11.54 -3.38 38.13
CA PHE A 48 -11.06 -2.28 39.00
C PHE A 48 -10.70 -1.01 38.25
N THR A 49 -10.60 -1.04 36.91
CA THR A 49 -10.15 0.10 36.10
C THR A 49 -11.25 0.77 35.26
N THR A 50 -12.52 0.37 35.44
CA THR A 50 -13.65 1.06 34.81
C THR A 50 -13.79 2.50 35.32
N PRO A 51 -13.94 3.52 34.45
CA PRO A 51 -14.24 3.43 33.02
C PRO A 51 -13.04 3.21 32.09
N LEU A 52 -11.79 3.28 32.56
CA LEU A 52 -10.59 3.11 31.79
C LEU A 52 -10.21 1.62 31.68
N LEU A 53 -9.81 1.16 30.50
CA LEU A 53 -9.29 -0.20 30.32
C LEU A 53 -7.84 -0.28 30.82
N PRO A 54 -7.34 -1.46 31.26
CA PRO A 54 -5.94 -1.63 31.62
C PRO A 54 -4.97 -1.21 30.51
N GLU A 55 -5.40 -1.30 29.26
CA GLU A 55 -4.65 -0.90 28.06
C GLU A 55 -4.46 0.61 28.02
N ASP A 56 -5.40 1.41 28.49
CA ASP A 56 -5.30 2.87 28.52
C ASP A 56 -4.18 3.34 29.49
N PHE A 57 -3.96 2.57 30.56
CA PHE A 57 -2.84 2.83 31.48
C PHE A 57 -1.49 2.40 30.89
N ILE A 58 -1.47 1.34 30.09
CA ILE A 58 -0.24 0.92 29.39
C ILE A 58 0.14 1.97 28.36
N ASP A 59 -0.82 2.56 27.67
CA ASP A 59 -0.61 3.64 26.69
C ASP A 59 0.06 4.88 27.29
N LEU A 60 -0.25 5.20 28.56
CA LEU A 60 0.37 6.32 29.28
C LEU A 60 1.85 6.05 29.63
N VAL A 61 2.21 4.78 29.86
CA VAL A 61 3.58 4.40 30.25
C VAL A 61 4.46 4.11 29.04
N ASP A 62 3.95 3.35 28.05
CA ASP A 62 4.66 3.00 26.83
C ASP A 62 3.68 2.76 25.67
N PRO A 63 3.50 3.76 24.81
CA PRO A 63 2.56 3.68 23.69
C PRO A 63 2.84 2.54 22.69
N LEU A 64 4.06 1.98 22.68
CA LEU A 64 4.43 0.86 21.80
C LEU A 64 3.97 -0.49 22.31
N LYS A 65 3.52 -0.58 23.57
CA LYS A 65 3.03 -1.82 24.20
C LYS A 65 1.54 -2.06 24.04
N THR A 66 0.79 -1.08 23.54
CA THR A 66 -0.65 -1.26 23.30
C THR A 66 -0.91 -2.38 22.31
N SER A 67 -2.04 -3.05 22.47
CA SER A 67 -2.49 -4.12 21.57
C SER A 67 -3.63 -3.67 20.64
N THR A 68 -4.23 -2.52 20.90
CA THR A 68 -5.42 -2.03 20.17
C THR A 68 -5.06 -1.26 18.91
N ILE A 69 -4.03 -0.42 18.98
CA ILE A 69 -3.60 0.43 17.85
C ILE A 69 -2.10 0.23 17.64
N LEU A 70 -1.70 -0.13 16.44
CA LEU A 70 -0.29 -0.20 16.10
C LEU A 70 0.28 1.21 16.02
N ARG A 71 1.33 1.46 16.78
CA ARG A 71 2.07 2.72 16.81
C ARG A 71 3.54 2.48 16.52
N GLY A 72 4.24 3.52 16.10
CA GLY A 72 5.69 3.51 15.93
C GLY A 72 6.30 4.75 16.57
N ARG A 73 7.52 4.60 17.11
CA ARG A 73 8.32 5.72 17.61
C ARG A 73 9.37 6.09 16.58
N VAL A 74 9.41 7.35 16.19
CA VAL A 74 10.47 7.89 15.33
C VAL A 74 11.78 7.82 16.07
N GLN A 75 12.75 7.07 15.53
CA GLN A 75 14.08 6.90 16.12
C GLN A 75 15.08 7.86 15.51
N GLN A 76 14.99 8.07 14.20
CA GLN A 76 15.91 8.90 13.45
C GLN A 76 15.23 9.50 12.23
N ILE A 77 15.66 10.70 11.84
CA ILE A 77 15.25 11.36 10.60
C ILE A 77 16.51 11.71 9.81
N VAL A 78 16.60 11.20 8.59
CA VAL A 78 17.71 11.47 7.66
C VAL A 78 17.20 12.28 6.49
N ARG A 79 17.87 13.38 6.17
CA ARG A 79 17.53 14.17 4.97
C ARG A 79 18.19 13.51 3.74
N GLU A 80 17.38 13.19 2.77
CA GLU A 80 17.83 12.57 1.51
C GLU A 80 18.05 13.62 0.40
N THR A 81 17.06 14.49 0.21
CA THR A 81 17.08 15.63 -0.72
C THR A 81 16.50 16.86 -0.04
N GLU A 82 16.37 17.98 -0.76
CA GLU A 82 15.73 19.18 -0.23
C GLU A 82 14.28 18.91 0.21
N ASP A 83 13.56 18.05 -0.51
CA ASP A 83 12.14 17.74 -0.32
C ASP A 83 11.86 16.30 0.14
N ALA A 84 12.89 15.50 0.45
CA ALA A 84 12.72 14.12 0.89
C ALA A 84 13.49 13.81 2.18
N ILE A 85 12.83 13.06 3.07
CA ILE A 85 13.41 12.54 4.31
C ILE A 85 13.16 11.06 4.46
N THR A 86 14.11 10.35 5.04
CA THR A 86 13.94 8.98 5.53
C THR A 86 13.68 9.01 7.03
N VAL A 87 12.60 8.35 7.45
CA VAL A 87 12.17 8.23 8.84
C VAL A 87 12.39 6.80 9.29
N VAL A 88 13.29 6.60 10.25
CA VAL A 88 13.50 5.31 10.91
C VAL A 88 12.54 5.19 12.08
N ILE A 89 11.77 4.12 12.12
CA ILE A 89 10.69 3.92 13.07
C ILE A 89 10.91 2.61 13.83
N GLN A 90 10.71 2.66 15.13
CA GLN A 90 10.56 1.49 15.98
C GLN A 90 9.07 1.13 16.06
N PRO A 91 8.61 0.09 15.39
CA PRO A 91 7.22 -0.34 15.47
C PRO A 91 6.88 -0.88 16.87
N GLY A 92 5.62 -0.75 17.23
CA GLY A 92 5.08 -1.36 18.43
C GLY A 92 5.02 -2.89 18.34
N ARG A 93 4.79 -3.52 19.48
CA ARG A 93 4.86 -4.97 19.69
C ARG A 93 3.92 -5.79 18.81
N THR A 94 2.86 -5.20 18.26
CA THR A 94 1.89 -5.88 17.39
C THR A 94 2.29 -5.87 15.90
N TRP A 95 3.42 -5.26 15.56
CA TRP A 95 3.98 -5.32 14.22
C TRP A 95 4.36 -6.75 13.84
N LYS A 96 3.91 -7.21 12.68
CA LYS A 96 4.10 -8.59 12.19
C LYS A 96 5.30 -8.75 11.25
N GLY A 97 6.02 -7.66 11.00
CA GLY A 97 7.08 -7.64 9.99
C GLY A 97 6.55 -7.25 8.61
N HIS A 98 7.44 -7.26 7.62
CA HIS A 98 7.12 -6.91 6.24
C HIS A 98 7.99 -7.73 5.27
N LYS A 99 7.53 -7.83 4.03
CA LYS A 99 8.35 -8.25 2.88
C LYS A 99 8.95 -7.02 2.20
N PRO A 100 10.16 -7.14 1.63
CA PRO A 100 10.80 -6.05 0.88
C PRO A 100 9.92 -5.58 -0.28
N GLY A 101 9.72 -4.27 -0.41
CA GLY A 101 8.87 -3.64 -1.40
C GLY A 101 7.44 -3.35 -0.92
N GLN A 102 6.99 -3.89 0.21
CA GLN A 102 5.71 -3.54 0.82
C GLN A 102 5.69 -2.11 1.37
N TYR A 103 4.49 -1.59 1.58
CA TYR A 103 4.23 -0.31 2.23
C TYR A 103 3.53 -0.47 3.58
N THR A 104 3.58 0.56 4.41
CA THR A 104 2.71 0.73 5.58
C THR A 104 1.96 2.05 5.47
N ARG A 105 0.81 2.16 6.14
CA ARG A 105 0.12 3.44 6.28
C ARG A 105 0.55 4.12 7.57
N ILE A 106 0.84 5.40 7.47
CA ILE A 106 1.21 6.26 8.61
C ILE A 106 0.12 7.28 8.81
N GLY A 107 -0.38 7.34 10.04
CA GLY A 107 -1.39 8.30 10.50
C GLY A 107 -0.76 9.39 11.35
N VAL A 108 -1.05 10.64 11.02
CA VAL A 108 -0.65 11.84 11.78
C VAL A 108 -1.85 12.72 12.05
N ASP A 109 -1.82 13.42 13.17
CA ASP A 109 -2.86 14.38 13.53
C ASP A 109 -2.45 15.78 13.05
N ILE A 110 -3.22 16.33 12.13
CA ILE A 110 -3.02 17.68 11.58
C ILE A 110 -4.29 18.49 11.87
N ASN A 111 -4.16 19.56 12.63
CA ASN A 111 -5.29 20.43 13.04
C ASN A 111 -6.45 19.65 13.72
N GLY A 112 -6.11 18.61 14.48
CA GLY A 112 -7.10 17.78 15.18
C GLY A 112 -7.75 16.69 14.31
N ILE A 113 -7.39 16.60 13.03
CA ILE A 113 -7.86 15.58 12.10
C ILE A 113 -6.75 14.57 11.86
N ARG A 114 -7.06 13.27 11.96
CA ARG A 114 -6.12 12.21 11.65
C ARG A 114 -6.14 11.88 10.18
N LEU A 115 -5.02 12.12 9.53
CA LEU A 115 -4.82 11.84 8.12
C LEU A 115 -3.86 10.68 7.92
N TRP A 116 -4.18 9.77 7.01
CA TRP A 116 -3.40 8.59 6.70
C TRP A 116 -2.80 8.66 5.29
N ARG A 117 -1.55 8.21 5.15
CA ARG A 117 -0.91 8.03 3.82
C ARG A 117 -0.08 6.75 3.83
N ALA A 118 -0.05 6.09 2.68
CA ALA A 118 0.81 4.95 2.42
C ALA A 118 2.23 5.43 2.08
N TYR A 119 3.21 4.74 2.65
CA TYR A 119 4.64 4.94 2.37
C TYR A 119 5.31 3.59 2.23
N SER A 120 6.04 3.38 1.14
CA SER A 120 6.82 2.17 0.93
C SER A 120 7.86 2.02 2.03
N ILE A 121 8.04 0.80 2.51
CA ILE A 121 9.07 0.48 3.50
C ILE A 121 10.40 0.35 2.74
N THR A 122 11.29 1.28 2.97
CA THR A 122 12.57 1.39 2.26
C THR A 122 13.69 0.55 2.89
N SER A 123 13.48 -0.03 4.08
CA SER A 123 14.39 -1.00 4.69
C SER A 123 14.02 -2.43 4.30
N GLY A 124 15.01 -3.30 4.15
CA GLY A 124 14.79 -4.73 4.26
C GLY A 124 14.38 -5.12 5.71
N PRO A 125 13.96 -6.37 5.95
CA PRO A 125 13.80 -6.90 7.30
C PRO A 125 15.10 -6.79 8.10
N ARG A 126 15.03 -6.20 9.30
CA ARG A 126 16.18 -5.90 10.15
C ARG A 126 16.13 -6.69 11.45
N THR A 127 17.29 -7.09 11.95
CA THR A 127 17.43 -7.82 13.23
C THR A 127 17.13 -6.96 14.46
N ASP A 128 17.27 -5.62 14.33
CA ASP A 128 16.90 -4.66 15.38
C ASP A 128 15.40 -4.35 15.44
N GLY A 129 14.63 -4.89 14.48
CA GLY A 129 13.19 -4.69 14.39
C GLY A 129 12.76 -3.30 13.93
N LEU A 130 13.68 -2.42 13.56
CA LEU A 130 13.38 -1.10 13.03
C LEU A 130 12.95 -1.21 11.56
N ILE A 131 12.11 -0.28 11.13
CA ILE A 131 11.77 -0.08 9.72
C ILE A 131 12.14 1.34 9.30
N ALA A 132 12.30 1.56 8.01
CA ALA A 132 12.46 2.88 7.45
C ALA A 132 11.41 3.13 6.38
N VAL A 133 10.87 4.34 6.34
CA VAL A 133 10.03 4.85 5.25
C VAL A 133 10.62 6.15 4.74
N THR A 134 10.48 6.43 3.45
CA THR A 134 11.00 7.68 2.89
C THR A 134 9.84 8.49 2.34
N VAL A 135 9.78 9.73 2.76
CA VAL A 135 8.69 10.67 2.47
C VAL A 135 9.24 11.80 1.62
N LYS A 136 8.71 11.95 0.40
CA LYS A 136 8.93 13.13 -0.44
C LYS A 136 7.77 14.10 -0.22
N ALA A 137 8.08 15.34 0.16
CA ALA A 137 7.10 16.41 0.30
C ALA A 137 6.52 16.75 -1.08
N LEU A 138 5.20 16.72 -1.16
CA LEU A 138 4.49 17.04 -2.40
C LEU A 138 3.85 18.42 -2.26
N THR A 139 3.93 19.23 -3.29
CA THR A 139 3.23 20.51 -3.34
C THR A 139 1.74 20.30 -3.10
N GLY A 140 1.17 20.95 -2.10
CA GLY A 140 -0.22 20.78 -1.66
C GLY A 140 -0.51 19.48 -0.89
N GLY A 141 0.50 18.65 -0.61
CA GLY A 141 0.34 17.40 0.13
C GLY A 141 0.35 17.61 1.65
N ALA A 142 -0.80 17.67 2.30
CA ALA A 142 -0.91 17.94 3.74
C ALA A 142 -0.04 17.03 4.62
N VAL A 143 -0.11 15.71 4.43
CA VAL A 143 0.62 14.74 5.28
C VAL A 143 2.10 14.71 4.95
N SER A 144 2.49 14.67 3.67
CA SER A 144 3.90 14.60 3.28
C SER A 144 4.67 15.86 3.70
N THR A 145 4.06 17.04 3.54
CA THR A 145 4.63 18.32 4.00
C THR A 145 4.74 18.34 5.53
N TYR A 146 3.68 17.91 6.25
CA TYR A 146 3.71 17.86 7.70
C TYR A 146 4.82 16.94 8.21
N LEU A 147 4.97 15.74 7.65
CA LEU A 147 6.04 14.81 8.03
C LEU A 147 7.42 15.39 7.76
N HIS A 148 7.61 16.02 6.60
CA HIS A 148 8.88 16.62 6.22
C HIS A 148 9.28 17.80 7.12
N GLU A 149 8.34 18.66 7.49
CA GLU A 149 8.64 19.90 8.20
C GLU A 149 8.54 19.78 9.72
N HIS A 150 7.60 18.96 10.21
CA HIS A 150 7.18 18.99 11.62
C HIS A 150 7.48 17.72 12.39
N LEU A 151 7.76 16.58 11.71
CA LEU A 151 8.09 15.35 12.41
C LEU A 151 9.41 15.50 13.17
N ARG A 152 9.47 14.94 14.38
CA ARG A 152 10.67 14.98 15.23
C ARG A 152 10.98 13.58 15.78
N GLU A 153 12.25 13.34 16.08
CA GLU A 153 12.70 12.13 16.77
C GLU A 153 12.01 12.03 18.14
N GLY A 154 11.67 10.80 18.54
CA GLY A 154 10.92 10.49 19.75
C GLY A 154 9.40 10.58 19.60
N GLN A 155 8.87 11.22 18.58
CA GLN A 155 7.43 11.31 18.36
C GLN A 155 6.81 9.93 18.06
N ILE A 156 5.54 9.79 18.43
CA ILE A 156 4.73 8.61 18.14
C ILE A 156 3.86 8.91 16.92
N VAL A 157 3.92 8.01 15.95
CA VAL A 157 3.00 7.99 14.80
C VAL A 157 2.11 6.76 14.89
N GLN A 158 0.91 6.83 14.35
CA GLN A 158 0.12 5.62 14.15
C GLN A 158 0.56 4.91 12.88
N MET A 159 0.42 3.60 12.88
CA MET A 159 0.82 2.76 11.76
C MET A 159 -0.23 1.69 11.51
N GLU A 160 -0.20 1.10 10.33
CA GLU A 160 -0.89 -0.14 10.01
C GLU A 160 0.11 -1.23 9.67
N GLN A 161 -0.37 -2.47 9.54
CA GLN A 161 0.48 -3.59 9.12
C GLN A 161 0.98 -3.36 7.69
N ALA A 162 2.08 -4.03 7.34
CA ALA A 162 2.59 -3.97 5.98
C ALA A 162 1.63 -4.65 5.00
N GLU A 163 1.45 -4.02 3.84
CA GLU A 163 0.61 -4.48 2.74
C GLU A 163 1.32 -4.23 1.39
N GLY A 164 0.81 -4.81 0.31
CA GLY A 164 1.28 -4.60 -1.06
C GLY A 164 1.89 -5.85 -1.68
N ASP A 165 1.78 -5.91 -3.01
CA ASP A 165 2.19 -7.06 -3.83
C ASP A 165 3.47 -6.78 -4.64
N PHE A 166 4.07 -5.61 -4.48
CA PHE A 166 5.34 -5.23 -5.10
C PHE A 166 6.50 -5.86 -4.35
N VAL A 167 6.58 -7.18 -4.37
CA VAL A 167 7.54 -7.97 -3.59
C VAL A 167 8.33 -8.92 -4.45
N LEU A 168 9.59 -9.18 -4.06
CA LEU A 168 10.38 -10.23 -4.68
C LEU A 168 9.74 -11.58 -4.45
N PRO A 169 9.59 -12.42 -5.48
CA PRO A 169 9.24 -13.82 -5.30
C PRO A 169 10.28 -14.54 -4.42
N ASP A 170 9.82 -15.42 -3.53
CA ASP A 170 10.70 -16.13 -2.57
C ASP A 170 11.78 -16.99 -3.26
N ASN A 171 11.55 -17.44 -4.50
CA ASN A 171 12.47 -18.28 -5.28
C ASN A 171 12.82 -17.61 -6.62
N LEU A 172 13.20 -16.33 -6.58
CA LEU A 172 13.62 -15.64 -7.80
C LEU A 172 15.03 -16.10 -8.20
N ASP A 173 15.13 -16.74 -9.35
CA ASP A 173 16.36 -17.23 -9.98
C ASP A 173 16.81 -16.37 -11.19
N LYS A 174 16.04 -15.33 -11.49
CA LYS A 174 16.29 -14.40 -12.62
C LYS A 174 16.99 -13.14 -12.14
N PRO A 175 17.84 -12.54 -12.99
CA PRO A 175 18.35 -11.19 -12.72
C PRO A 175 17.20 -10.18 -12.63
N VAL A 176 17.42 -9.08 -11.94
CA VAL A 176 16.39 -8.06 -11.65
C VAL A 176 16.69 -6.77 -12.40
N LEU A 177 15.63 -6.16 -12.90
CA LEU A 177 15.65 -4.80 -13.44
C LEU A 177 14.69 -3.93 -12.60
N LEU A 178 15.22 -2.87 -12.00
CA LEU A 178 14.46 -1.87 -11.26
C LEU A 178 14.33 -0.62 -12.14
N LEU A 179 13.12 -0.30 -12.60
CA LEU A 179 12.80 0.91 -13.37
C LEU A 179 12.05 1.88 -12.48
N THR A 180 12.70 2.98 -12.11
CA THR A 180 12.13 3.87 -11.08
C THR A 180 12.17 5.34 -11.53
N GLY A 181 11.17 6.11 -11.06
CA GLY A 181 11.10 7.55 -11.32
C GLY A 181 10.75 8.34 -10.07
N GLY A 182 11.59 9.32 -9.71
CA GLY A 182 11.39 10.17 -8.53
C GLY A 182 11.18 9.36 -7.24
N SER A 183 10.10 9.61 -6.49
CA SER A 183 9.80 8.85 -5.26
C SER A 183 9.44 7.37 -5.50
N GLY A 184 9.22 6.95 -6.74
CA GLY A 184 9.05 5.54 -7.10
C GLY A 184 10.27 4.66 -6.81
N ILE A 185 11.41 5.25 -6.47
CA ILE A 185 12.58 4.52 -5.98
C ILE A 185 12.34 3.84 -4.63
N THR A 186 11.39 4.31 -3.82
CA THR A 186 11.24 3.87 -2.43
C THR A 186 10.93 2.38 -2.27
N PRO A 187 9.98 1.74 -2.98
CA PRO A 187 9.77 0.30 -2.85
C PRO A 187 10.94 -0.51 -3.43
N ALA A 188 11.53 -0.04 -4.53
CA ALA A 188 12.71 -0.67 -5.12
C ALA A 188 13.90 -0.66 -4.15
N MET A 189 14.06 0.39 -3.35
CA MET A 189 15.10 0.48 -2.33
C MET A 189 14.92 -0.53 -1.21
N GLY A 190 13.67 -0.82 -0.80
CA GLY A 190 13.36 -1.92 0.14
C GLY A 190 13.82 -3.27 -0.39
N ILE A 191 13.58 -3.54 -1.68
CA ILE A 191 14.05 -4.73 -2.38
C ILE A 191 15.58 -4.76 -2.43
N LEU A 192 16.21 -3.69 -2.90
CA LEU A 192 17.67 -3.60 -3.07
C LEU A 192 18.41 -3.81 -1.73
N ARG A 193 17.99 -3.13 -0.68
CA ARG A 193 18.61 -3.28 0.67
C ARG A 193 18.46 -4.69 1.22
N HIS A 194 17.37 -5.38 0.89
CA HIS A 194 17.19 -6.77 1.29
C HIS A 194 18.14 -7.69 0.53
N THR A 195 18.23 -7.59 -0.78
CA THR A 195 19.08 -8.44 -1.62
C THR A 195 20.56 -8.26 -1.27
N VAL A 196 20.98 -7.00 -1.07
CA VAL A 196 22.33 -6.67 -0.64
C VAL A 196 22.62 -7.18 0.77
N GLY A 197 21.69 -6.97 1.72
CA GLY A 197 21.84 -7.37 3.12
C GLY A 197 21.83 -8.88 3.34
N ALA A 198 21.06 -9.62 2.54
CA ALA A 198 21.02 -11.09 2.58
C ALA A 198 22.22 -11.76 1.90
N GLN A 199 23.15 -10.96 1.35
CA GLN A 199 24.32 -11.44 0.56
C GLN A 199 23.88 -12.38 -0.59
N GLN A 200 22.66 -12.15 -1.13
CA GLN A 200 22.23 -12.85 -2.32
C GLN A 200 23.07 -12.36 -3.51
N ASP A 201 23.61 -13.31 -4.25
CA ASP A 201 24.37 -13.03 -5.49
C ASP A 201 23.38 -12.79 -6.64
N LEU A 202 22.56 -11.78 -6.48
CA LEU A 202 21.51 -11.41 -7.44
C LEU A 202 22.02 -10.25 -8.31
N ASP A 203 22.05 -10.47 -9.62
CA ASP A 203 22.37 -9.43 -10.59
C ASP A 203 21.22 -8.42 -10.66
N VAL A 204 21.48 -7.20 -10.19
CA VAL A 204 20.52 -6.10 -10.15
C VAL A 204 20.98 -4.94 -11.01
N VAL A 205 20.17 -4.57 -11.97
CA VAL A 205 20.28 -3.31 -12.71
C VAL A 205 19.19 -2.37 -12.22
N MET A 206 19.55 -1.14 -11.87
CA MET A 206 18.58 -0.07 -11.59
C MET A 206 18.74 1.06 -12.60
N LEU A 207 17.68 1.38 -13.31
CA LEU A 207 17.57 2.61 -14.09
C LEU A 207 16.64 3.55 -13.35
N HIS A 208 17.21 4.62 -12.81
CA HIS A 208 16.48 5.62 -12.04
C HIS A 208 16.40 6.94 -12.80
N SER A 209 15.17 7.49 -12.90
CA SER A 209 14.90 8.78 -13.51
C SER A 209 14.56 9.82 -12.43
N ALA A 210 15.27 10.94 -12.44
CA ALA A 210 14.99 12.12 -11.60
C ALA A 210 15.15 13.38 -12.46
N PRO A 211 14.56 14.53 -12.09
CA PRO A 211 14.79 15.76 -12.84
C PRO A 211 16.29 16.11 -12.95
N ARG A 212 17.00 16.13 -11.85
CA ARG A 212 18.40 16.52 -11.72
C ARG A 212 19.15 15.58 -10.77
N PRO A 213 20.51 15.59 -10.74
CA PRO A 213 21.30 14.77 -9.81
C PRO A 213 20.95 14.99 -8.34
N GLU A 214 20.71 16.24 -7.93
CA GLU A 214 20.36 16.60 -6.55
C GLU A 214 18.97 16.13 -6.11
N ASP A 215 18.11 15.74 -7.05
CA ASP A 215 16.76 15.22 -6.78
C ASP A 215 16.74 13.68 -6.62
N VAL A 216 17.89 13.02 -6.77
CA VAL A 216 18.02 11.58 -6.64
C VAL A 216 17.99 11.20 -5.15
N ILE A 217 16.90 10.59 -4.72
CA ILE A 217 16.76 10.06 -3.36
C ILE A 217 17.71 8.87 -3.21
N PHE A 218 18.45 8.79 -2.09
CA PHE A 218 19.48 7.77 -1.80
C PHE A 218 20.72 7.82 -2.71
N ALA A 219 21.02 8.93 -3.38
CA ALA A 219 22.15 9.04 -4.32
C ALA A 219 23.46 8.48 -3.77
N THR A 220 23.85 8.86 -2.56
CA THR A 220 25.09 8.41 -1.93
C THR A 220 25.13 6.87 -1.79
N GLU A 221 24.07 6.27 -1.27
CA GLU A 221 24.01 4.81 -1.08
C GLU A 221 24.01 4.06 -2.41
N LEU A 222 23.28 4.56 -3.42
CA LEU A 222 23.25 3.97 -4.75
C LEU A 222 24.62 3.99 -5.42
N HIS A 223 25.33 5.10 -5.34
CA HIS A 223 26.69 5.22 -5.88
C HIS A 223 27.68 4.32 -5.14
N ASP A 224 27.58 4.22 -3.80
CA ASP A 224 28.42 3.32 -3.01
C ASP A 224 28.17 1.85 -3.39
N LEU A 225 26.93 1.43 -3.59
CA LEU A 225 26.59 0.08 -4.02
C LEU A 225 27.10 -0.22 -5.44
N ALA A 226 27.01 0.76 -6.32
CA ALA A 226 27.52 0.62 -7.68
C ALA A 226 29.07 0.51 -7.69
N GLN A 227 29.78 1.32 -6.90
CA GLN A 227 31.24 1.24 -6.74
C GLN A 227 31.69 -0.10 -6.15
N GLN A 228 30.88 -0.70 -5.29
CA GLN A 228 31.15 -2.02 -4.71
C GLN A 228 30.80 -3.18 -5.67
N GLY A 229 30.28 -2.89 -6.87
CA GLY A 229 29.84 -3.90 -7.84
C GLY A 229 28.59 -4.69 -7.40
N ARG A 230 27.81 -4.14 -6.45
CA ARG A 230 26.58 -4.75 -5.92
C ARG A 230 25.31 -4.30 -6.67
N LEU A 231 25.46 -3.34 -7.57
CA LEU A 231 24.40 -2.73 -8.35
C LEU A 231 24.97 -2.19 -9.66
N THR A 232 24.34 -2.46 -10.79
CA THR A 232 24.55 -1.67 -12.00
C THR A 232 23.56 -0.51 -11.98
N LEU A 233 24.06 0.71 -11.76
CA LEU A 233 23.25 1.92 -11.66
C LEU A 233 23.30 2.71 -12.97
N LEU A 234 22.13 3.01 -13.51
CA LEU A 234 21.92 3.89 -14.67
C LEU A 234 21.03 5.05 -14.20
N GLU A 235 21.57 6.27 -14.18
CA GLU A 235 20.82 7.47 -13.82
C GLU A 235 20.42 8.23 -15.08
N ARG A 236 19.15 8.62 -15.14
CA ARG A 236 18.61 9.48 -16.19
C ARG A 236 18.10 10.78 -15.60
N HIS A 237 18.77 11.86 -15.90
CA HIS A 237 18.32 13.18 -15.47
C HIS A 237 17.43 13.80 -16.55
N THR A 238 16.12 13.89 -16.26
CA THR A 238 15.11 14.20 -17.28
C THR A 238 15.18 15.65 -17.79
N ASP A 239 15.75 16.57 -17.02
CA ASP A 239 15.97 17.96 -17.47
C ASP A 239 17.00 18.05 -18.60
N THR A 240 17.92 17.07 -18.69
CA THR A 240 18.98 17.06 -19.71
C THR A 240 18.78 15.98 -20.77
N HIS A 241 18.24 14.80 -20.39
CA HIS A 241 18.14 13.65 -21.29
C HIS A 241 16.69 13.38 -21.76
N GLY A 242 15.72 14.15 -21.25
CA GLY A 242 14.30 13.87 -21.48
C GLY A 242 13.80 12.61 -20.78
N MET A 243 12.53 12.31 -20.97
CA MET A 243 11.89 11.12 -20.43
C MET A 243 12.48 9.85 -21.06
N LEU A 244 12.45 8.72 -20.32
CA LEU A 244 12.87 7.43 -20.85
C LEU A 244 11.87 6.97 -21.92
N ASP A 245 12.37 6.65 -23.11
CA ASP A 245 11.64 5.85 -24.10
C ASP A 245 11.97 4.37 -23.84
N PRO A 246 10.99 3.49 -23.60
CA PRO A 246 11.23 2.07 -23.36
C PRO A 246 12.05 1.35 -24.46
N VAL A 247 12.03 1.84 -25.69
CA VAL A 247 12.86 1.31 -26.80
C VAL A 247 14.36 1.48 -26.52
N GLU A 248 14.76 2.48 -25.75
CA GLU A 248 16.15 2.70 -25.36
C GLU A 248 16.72 1.56 -24.49
N LEU A 249 15.85 0.76 -23.86
CA LEU A 249 16.26 -0.39 -23.04
C LEU A 249 17.08 -1.41 -23.82
N ASP A 250 16.86 -1.55 -25.13
CA ASP A 250 17.65 -2.44 -26.00
C ASP A 250 19.14 -2.08 -26.01
N SER A 251 19.46 -0.80 -25.78
CA SER A 251 20.83 -0.32 -25.70
C SER A 251 21.35 -0.14 -24.28
N LEU A 252 20.49 0.27 -23.36
CA LEU A 252 20.84 0.56 -21.97
C LEU A 252 20.97 -0.70 -21.11
N VAL A 253 20.10 -1.68 -21.34
CA VAL A 253 20.04 -2.95 -20.59
C VAL A 253 19.74 -4.06 -21.62
N PRO A 254 20.71 -4.49 -22.42
CA PRO A 254 20.48 -5.39 -23.56
C PRO A 254 19.77 -6.71 -23.22
N ASP A 255 19.92 -7.17 -21.98
CA ASP A 255 19.32 -8.40 -21.43
C ASP A 255 18.01 -8.14 -20.65
N TRP A 256 17.39 -6.97 -20.78
CA TRP A 256 16.17 -6.63 -20.03
C TRP A 256 15.04 -7.66 -20.22
N ARG A 257 14.99 -8.34 -21.36
CA ARG A 257 14.00 -9.37 -21.67
C ARG A 257 14.15 -10.64 -20.82
N GLU A 258 15.30 -10.85 -20.20
CA GLU A 258 15.59 -12.01 -19.35
C GLU A 258 15.37 -11.69 -17.86
N ARG A 259 15.25 -10.39 -17.53
CA ARG A 259 15.15 -9.88 -16.16
C ARG A 259 13.71 -9.87 -15.67
N GLN A 260 13.53 -10.18 -14.39
CA GLN A 260 12.30 -9.81 -13.69
C GLN A 260 12.30 -8.31 -13.44
N THR A 261 11.32 -7.61 -13.98
CA THR A 261 11.28 -6.15 -13.92
C THR A 261 10.28 -5.67 -12.86
N PHE A 262 10.73 -4.71 -12.07
CA PHE A 262 9.92 -3.99 -11.09
C PHE A 262 9.92 -2.52 -11.47
N ALA A 263 8.75 -1.94 -11.69
CA ALA A 263 8.62 -0.55 -12.10
C ALA A 263 7.76 0.25 -11.11
N CYS A 264 8.25 1.41 -10.68
CA CYS A 264 7.49 2.36 -9.87
C CYS A 264 7.89 3.79 -10.21
N GLY A 265 6.91 4.66 -10.48
CA GLY A 265 7.16 6.04 -10.88
C GLY A 265 5.91 6.78 -11.33
N PRO A 266 6.07 7.86 -12.10
CA PRO A 266 4.95 8.61 -12.67
C PRO A 266 4.07 7.74 -13.57
N ALA A 267 2.75 8.00 -13.56
CA ALA A 267 1.77 7.20 -14.29
C ALA A 267 2.11 7.06 -15.78
N GLY A 268 2.49 8.15 -16.45
CA GLY A 268 2.86 8.10 -17.87
C GLY A 268 4.09 7.22 -18.17
N MET A 269 5.07 7.16 -17.24
CA MET A 269 6.19 6.23 -17.36
C MET A 269 5.72 4.79 -17.27
N LEU A 270 4.88 4.49 -16.29
CA LEU A 270 4.37 3.13 -16.06
C LEU A 270 3.53 2.65 -17.23
N GLU A 271 2.68 3.50 -17.81
CA GLU A 271 1.89 3.18 -19.01
C GLU A 271 2.77 2.81 -20.19
N MET A 272 3.76 3.63 -20.51
CA MET A 272 4.68 3.34 -21.61
C MET A 272 5.42 2.02 -21.40
N LEU A 273 5.81 1.71 -20.16
CA LEU A 273 6.44 0.43 -19.83
C LEU A 273 5.46 -0.73 -19.98
N GLU A 274 4.24 -0.63 -19.46
CA GLU A 274 3.22 -1.69 -19.58
C GLU A 274 2.90 -1.99 -21.04
N GLU A 275 2.67 -0.95 -21.86
CA GLU A 275 2.44 -1.10 -23.30
C GLU A 275 3.64 -1.72 -24.04
N HIS A 276 4.87 -1.36 -23.63
CA HIS A 276 6.08 -1.92 -24.24
C HIS A 276 6.22 -3.41 -23.89
N TRP A 277 6.06 -3.80 -22.61
CA TRP A 277 6.11 -5.21 -22.19
C TRP A 277 5.00 -6.04 -22.82
N GLU A 278 3.82 -5.48 -23.00
CA GLU A 278 2.70 -6.15 -23.66
C GLU A 278 2.98 -6.38 -25.15
N ARG A 279 3.50 -5.39 -25.87
CA ARG A 279 3.94 -5.53 -27.28
C ARG A 279 5.03 -6.59 -27.47
N GLU A 280 5.92 -6.72 -26.50
CA GLU A 280 6.98 -7.73 -26.48
C GLU A 280 6.48 -9.13 -26.01
N GLY A 281 5.21 -9.25 -25.61
CA GLY A 281 4.63 -10.50 -25.10
C GLY A 281 5.21 -10.95 -23.75
N ARG A 282 5.62 -10.01 -22.89
CA ARG A 282 6.32 -10.24 -21.62
C ARG A 282 5.68 -9.55 -20.41
N ARG A 283 4.38 -9.25 -20.50
CA ARG A 283 3.67 -8.52 -19.44
C ARG A 283 3.79 -9.19 -18.07
N ASP A 284 3.91 -10.52 -18.04
CA ASP A 284 4.09 -11.33 -16.82
C ASP A 284 5.45 -11.11 -16.13
N GLN A 285 6.44 -10.56 -16.83
CA GLN A 285 7.75 -10.22 -16.26
C GLN A 285 7.81 -8.80 -15.68
N LEU A 286 6.74 -8.02 -15.79
CA LEU A 286 6.67 -6.65 -15.28
C LEU A 286 5.72 -6.56 -14.09
N ILE A 287 6.27 -6.26 -12.91
CA ILE A 287 5.53 -5.93 -11.70
C ILE A 287 5.54 -4.42 -11.54
N VAL A 288 4.37 -3.83 -11.43
CA VAL A 288 4.19 -2.37 -11.36
C VAL A 288 3.60 -1.98 -10.02
N GLU A 289 4.15 -0.95 -9.39
CA GLU A 289 3.53 -0.25 -8.28
C GLU A 289 3.25 1.20 -8.66
N GLN A 290 2.03 1.64 -8.39
CA GLN A 290 1.56 2.98 -8.71
C GLN A 290 1.09 3.69 -7.43
N PHE A 291 1.65 4.87 -7.13
CA PHE A 291 1.31 5.61 -5.91
C PHE A 291 0.04 6.45 -6.02
N ARG A 292 -0.44 6.69 -7.22
CA ARG A 292 -1.68 7.39 -7.50
C ARG A 292 -2.41 6.69 -8.64
N PRO A 293 -3.73 6.54 -8.56
CA PRO A 293 -4.49 6.01 -9.68
C PRO A 293 -4.36 6.96 -10.87
N LYS A 294 -4.34 6.41 -12.07
CA LYS A 294 -4.56 7.21 -13.27
C LYS A 294 -5.97 7.76 -13.23
N LEU A 295 -6.10 9.04 -13.42
CA LEU A 295 -7.39 9.70 -13.48
C LEU A 295 -7.76 9.98 -14.94
N VAL A 296 -9.01 9.72 -15.30
CA VAL A 296 -9.58 10.10 -16.58
C VAL A 296 -9.90 11.61 -16.60
N GLU A 297 -10.26 12.13 -17.77
CA GLU A 297 -10.69 13.51 -17.94
C GLU A 297 -11.78 13.88 -16.90
N PRO A 298 -11.69 15.07 -16.27
CA PRO A 298 -12.66 15.54 -15.30
C PRO A 298 -14.10 15.50 -15.82
N GLY A 299 -15.05 15.21 -14.93
CA GLY A 299 -16.47 15.40 -15.20
C GLY A 299 -16.90 16.86 -14.94
N GLU A 300 -18.21 17.12 -15.12
CA GLU A 300 -18.78 18.45 -14.87
C GLU A 300 -18.80 18.82 -13.37
N GLY A 301 -18.62 17.83 -12.48
CA GLY A 301 -18.71 18.03 -11.03
C GLY A 301 -20.14 18.08 -10.53
N GLY A 302 -20.34 18.72 -9.38
CA GLY A 302 -21.63 18.82 -8.71
C GLY A 302 -21.50 19.15 -7.24
N THR A 303 -22.47 18.72 -6.43
CA THR A 303 -22.48 18.92 -4.99
C THR A 303 -22.53 17.61 -4.22
N VAL A 304 -21.78 17.52 -3.12
CA VAL A 304 -21.85 16.41 -2.18
C VAL A 304 -22.47 16.89 -0.88
N HIS A 305 -23.53 16.26 -0.45
CA HIS A 305 -24.16 16.48 0.85
C HIS A 305 -23.83 15.31 1.78
N PHE A 306 -23.13 15.59 2.88
CA PHE A 306 -22.85 14.64 3.96
C PHE A 306 -24.00 14.67 4.95
N THR A 307 -24.85 13.62 4.94
CA THR A 307 -26.19 13.66 5.55
C THR A 307 -26.21 13.68 7.08
N GLU A 308 -25.22 13.03 7.76
CA GLU A 308 -25.20 12.96 9.23
C GLU A 308 -24.65 14.23 9.89
N ILE A 309 -23.82 14.97 9.16
CA ILE A 309 -23.25 16.23 9.64
C ILE A 309 -23.86 17.47 8.98
N ASP A 310 -24.85 17.27 8.11
CA ASP A 310 -25.57 18.32 7.35
C ASP A 310 -24.63 19.32 6.69
N LYS A 311 -23.65 18.81 5.91
CA LYS A 311 -22.66 19.64 5.24
C LYS A 311 -22.69 19.41 3.74
N GLU A 312 -22.86 20.49 2.98
CA GLU A 312 -22.83 20.50 1.53
C GLU A 312 -21.55 21.14 1.00
N LEU A 313 -20.92 20.52 0.00
CA LEU A 313 -19.68 20.96 -0.61
C LEU A 313 -19.77 20.92 -2.13
N GLU A 314 -19.26 21.97 -2.77
CA GLU A 314 -19.08 22.03 -4.22
C GLU A 314 -17.89 21.18 -4.66
N CYS A 315 -18.07 20.41 -5.72
CA CYS A 315 -17.09 19.49 -6.28
C CYS A 315 -16.85 19.79 -7.77
N ASP A 316 -15.58 19.93 -8.14
CA ASP A 316 -15.15 20.31 -9.50
C ASP A 316 -15.17 19.13 -10.51
N GLY A 317 -15.54 17.93 -10.09
CA GLY A 317 -15.53 16.74 -10.95
C GLY A 317 -14.15 16.18 -11.28
N ALA A 318 -13.09 16.86 -10.84
CA ALA A 318 -11.70 16.44 -11.07
C ALA A 318 -11.06 15.79 -9.85
N ARG A 319 -11.50 16.17 -8.66
CA ARG A 319 -10.92 15.72 -7.39
C ARG A 319 -11.80 14.71 -6.66
N PRO A 320 -11.21 13.75 -5.95
CA PRO A 320 -11.95 12.80 -5.13
C PRO A 320 -12.80 13.49 -4.05
N ILE A 321 -13.99 12.97 -3.81
CA ILE A 321 -14.87 13.41 -2.70
C ILE A 321 -14.14 13.36 -1.36
N LEU A 322 -13.28 12.35 -1.16
CA LEU A 322 -12.45 12.22 0.04
C LEU A 322 -11.56 13.46 0.27
N ASP A 323 -10.88 13.91 -0.78
CA ASP A 323 -9.93 15.04 -0.65
C ASP A 323 -10.68 16.34 -0.38
N ILE A 324 -11.79 16.57 -1.07
CA ILE A 324 -12.65 17.76 -0.89
C ILE A 324 -13.26 17.76 0.53
N GLY A 325 -13.74 16.61 1.00
CA GLY A 325 -14.29 16.47 2.35
C GLY A 325 -13.27 16.78 3.43
N GLU A 326 -12.05 16.23 3.32
CA GLU A 326 -10.97 16.48 4.28
C GLU A 326 -10.53 17.94 4.28
N GLU A 327 -10.38 18.58 3.11
CA GLU A 327 -10.05 20.00 3.03
C GLU A 327 -11.11 20.89 3.69
N ALA A 328 -12.36 20.46 3.63
CA ALA A 328 -13.46 21.14 4.30
C ALA A 328 -13.58 20.78 5.80
N GLY A 329 -12.66 19.97 6.34
CA GLY A 329 -12.65 19.58 7.74
C GLY A 329 -13.66 18.49 8.10
N VAL A 330 -14.14 17.72 7.11
CA VAL A 330 -14.97 16.52 7.35
C VAL A 330 -14.07 15.36 7.73
N LEU A 331 -14.39 14.65 8.81
CA LEU A 331 -13.66 13.47 9.24
C LEU A 331 -14.03 12.28 8.33
N MET A 332 -13.28 12.09 7.25
CA MET A 332 -13.52 11.06 6.26
C MET A 332 -12.80 9.75 6.60
N PRO A 333 -13.46 8.58 6.52
CA PRO A 333 -12.75 7.32 6.52
C PRO A 333 -11.84 7.24 5.29
N SER A 334 -10.59 6.88 5.48
CA SER A 334 -9.62 6.84 4.40
C SER A 334 -8.63 5.68 4.56
N GLY A 335 -7.98 5.30 3.45
CA GLY A 335 -7.00 4.23 3.40
C GLY A 335 -5.92 4.50 2.37
N CYS A 336 -5.73 3.57 1.42
CA CYS A 336 -4.67 3.64 0.40
C CYS A 336 -4.80 4.81 -0.58
N ARG A 337 -6.00 5.35 -0.77
CA ARG A 337 -6.37 6.39 -1.78
C ARG A 337 -6.16 5.96 -3.24
N MET A 338 -6.08 4.65 -3.45
CA MET A 338 -5.86 4.02 -4.76
C MET A 338 -7.10 3.26 -5.26
N GLY A 339 -8.18 3.21 -4.47
CA GLY A 339 -9.34 2.40 -4.78
C GLY A 339 -9.15 0.89 -4.58
N ILE A 340 -8.15 0.46 -3.80
CA ILE A 340 -7.80 -0.96 -3.61
C ILE A 340 -8.25 -1.48 -2.25
N CYS A 341 -8.02 -0.71 -1.17
CA CYS A 341 -8.20 -1.21 0.21
C CYS A 341 -9.62 -1.09 0.75
N TYR A 342 -10.53 -0.42 0.03
CA TYR A 342 -11.92 -0.16 0.45
C TYR A 342 -12.08 0.59 1.79
N GLY A 343 -11.01 1.15 2.34
CA GLY A 343 -11.02 1.88 3.61
C GLY A 343 -11.75 3.25 3.56
N CYS A 344 -12.14 3.71 2.39
CA CYS A 344 -12.86 4.97 2.15
C CYS A 344 -14.31 4.74 1.67
N VAL A 345 -14.82 3.52 1.78
CA VAL A 345 -16.17 3.18 1.30
C VAL A 345 -17.21 3.81 2.21
N LEU A 346 -18.12 4.54 1.61
CA LEU A 346 -19.30 5.13 2.27
C LEU A 346 -20.56 4.82 1.47
N PRO A 347 -21.73 4.72 2.12
CA PRO A 347 -23.01 4.61 1.42
C PRO A 347 -23.37 5.94 0.72
N MET A 348 -23.69 5.87 -0.55
CA MET A 348 -24.36 6.94 -1.28
C MET A 348 -25.86 6.66 -1.23
N ARG A 349 -26.61 7.54 -0.61
CA ARG A 349 -28.05 7.41 -0.43
C ARG A 349 -28.82 7.73 -1.70
N GLU A 350 -28.39 8.77 -2.41
CA GLU A 350 -29.02 9.26 -3.63
C GLU A 350 -28.00 10.03 -4.46
N GLY A 351 -28.21 10.08 -5.78
CA GLY A 351 -27.42 10.88 -6.70
C GLY A 351 -26.43 10.08 -7.53
N ALA A 352 -25.36 10.75 -7.99
CA ALA A 352 -24.39 10.13 -8.88
C ALA A 352 -22.95 10.52 -8.56
N VAL A 353 -22.08 9.54 -8.68
CA VAL A 353 -20.62 9.74 -8.62
C VAL A 353 -19.96 9.10 -9.83
N ARG A 354 -18.83 9.67 -10.25
CA ARG A 354 -18.01 9.18 -11.34
C ARG A 354 -16.70 8.59 -10.79
N ASP A 355 -16.40 7.36 -11.14
CA ASP A 355 -15.07 6.78 -10.86
C ASP A 355 -14.02 7.52 -11.70
N LEU A 356 -13.06 8.14 -11.04
CA LEU A 356 -12.03 8.96 -11.67
C LEU A 356 -10.99 8.13 -12.45
N ARG A 357 -10.95 6.82 -12.27
CA ARG A 357 -10.04 5.90 -12.97
C ARG A 357 -10.62 5.41 -14.30
N THR A 358 -11.93 5.13 -14.31
CA THR A 358 -12.61 4.50 -15.46
C THR A 358 -13.55 5.45 -16.19
N GLY A 359 -13.99 6.52 -15.53
CA GLY A 359 -15.01 7.42 -16.04
C GLY A 359 -16.44 6.88 -15.89
N GLU A 360 -16.62 5.69 -15.34
CA GLU A 360 -17.92 5.08 -15.12
C GLU A 360 -18.72 5.85 -14.07
N VAL A 361 -20.00 6.06 -14.36
CA VAL A 361 -20.92 6.76 -13.45
C VAL A 361 -21.77 5.75 -12.71
N THR A 362 -21.65 5.78 -11.39
CA THR A 362 -22.50 5.02 -10.47
C THR A 362 -23.63 5.91 -9.97
N GLN A 363 -24.86 5.43 -10.08
CA GLN A 363 -26.07 6.15 -9.64
C GLN A 363 -26.75 5.39 -8.50
N ALA A 364 -27.30 6.13 -7.54
CA ALA A 364 -28.18 5.62 -6.50
C ALA A 364 -29.51 6.36 -6.54
N LEU A 365 -30.60 5.64 -6.44
CA LEU A 365 -31.93 6.19 -6.19
C LEU A 365 -32.18 6.19 -4.68
N GLU A 366 -33.13 7.01 -4.24
CA GLU A 366 -33.50 7.07 -2.82
C GLU A 366 -33.84 5.69 -2.26
N GLY A 367 -33.07 5.27 -1.26
CA GLY A 367 -33.19 3.97 -0.59
C GLY A 367 -32.24 2.87 -1.07
N ASP A 368 -31.45 3.07 -2.13
CA ASP A 368 -30.53 2.05 -2.66
C ASP A 368 -29.28 1.86 -1.79
N ASN A 369 -28.79 2.90 -1.13
CA ASN A 369 -27.56 2.88 -0.31
C ASN A 369 -26.37 2.22 -1.03
N VAL A 370 -26.06 2.70 -2.23
CA VAL A 370 -24.96 2.17 -3.05
C VAL A 370 -23.61 2.51 -2.39
N LEU A 371 -22.75 1.53 -2.23
CA LEU A 371 -21.42 1.74 -1.65
C LEU A 371 -20.47 2.35 -2.67
N VAL A 372 -19.84 3.47 -2.33
CA VAL A 372 -18.91 4.20 -3.19
C VAL A 372 -17.55 4.39 -2.51
N GLN A 373 -16.46 4.29 -3.27
CA GLN A 373 -15.10 4.55 -2.80
C GLN A 373 -14.77 6.03 -2.96
N THR A 374 -14.91 6.81 -1.92
CA THR A 374 -14.77 8.28 -1.96
C THR A 374 -13.39 8.76 -2.41
N CYS A 375 -12.34 7.93 -2.30
CA CYS A 375 -10.97 8.29 -2.70
C CYS A 375 -10.71 8.25 -4.21
N ILE A 376 -11.62 7.66 -4.98
CA ILE A 376 -11.52 7.56 -6.44
C ILE A 376 -12.80 8.01 -7.14
N SER A 377 -13.76 8.52 -6.40
CA SER A 377 -15.05 9.00 -6.93
C SER A 377 -15.15 10.51 -6.79
N ALA A 378 -15.55 11.18 -7.86
CA ALA A 378 -15.96 12.58 -7.87
C ALA A 378 -17.49 12.70 -8.00
N ALA A 379 -18.06 13.83 -7.57
CA ALA A 379 -19.47 14.10 -7.81
C ALA A 379 -19.76 14.17 -9.32
N ALA A 380 -20.88 13.60 -9.74
CA ALA A 380 -21.39 13.67 -11.10
C ALA A 380 -22.83 14.22 -11.07
N GLY A 381 -22.97 15.45 -10.60
CA GLY A 381 -24.22 16.09 -10.20
C GLY A 381 -24.38 16.13 -8.68
N LYS A 382 -25.60 16.27 -8.20
CA LYS A 382 -25.88 16.23 -6.76
C LYS A 382 -25.82 14.79 -6.25
N CYS A 383 -25.14 14.57 -5.12
CA CYS A 383 -25.14 13.27 -4.45
C CYS A 383 -25.17 13.43 -2.92
N GLU A 384 -25.76 12.45 -2.24
CA GLU A 384 -25.88 12.37 -0.79
C GLU A 384 -25.06 11.20 -0.26
N ILE A 385 -24.08 11.48 0.56
CA ILE A 385 -23.21 10.50 1.21
C ILE A 385 -23.57 10.40 2.70
N VAL A 386 -23.73 9.17 3.18
CA VAL A 386 -24.04 8.93 4.60
C VAL A 386 -22.74 8.97 5.38
N LEU A 387 -22.50 10.09 6.06
CA LEU A 387 -21.38 10.37 6.96
C LEU A 387 -21.75 11.53 7.87
#